data_6018918be7814a557e911ba803bd5528
#
_entry.id   6018918be7814a557e911ba803bd5528
#
_cell.length_a   1.000
_cell.length_b   1.000
_cell.length_c   1.000
_cell.angle_alpha   90.00
_cell.angle_beta   90.00
_cell.angle_gamma   90.00
#
_symmetry.space_group_name_H-M   'P 1'
#
loop_
_entity.id
_entity.type
_entity.pdbx_description
1 polymer ?
#
loop_
_entity_poly.entity_id
_entity_poly.type
_entity_poly.pdbx_seq_one_letter_code
_entity_poly.pdbx_strand_id
1 'polypeptide(L)'
;MVTVLTDGLENSSRQWTAYELSKLIDMLKEKGWSFSYMGSAHNVKHVSDLLNIDNVVEFSHDQLGADSTWKRERASRMAYYGKMDKLYSLSESMSESEMVSRKKRFAQEYYGPRVTPGNIEALGAGQVFVFGSNALGHHQGGAAALALKKFGAVMGQGEGLQGRSYAIPTTDGLPVMREAVKRFIDFARKNPEITFFVTAIGCGNAGYTPNQVAPLFSECIELENVYLPSEFWKVLGLRMEF
;
A
#
# COMPACT_ATOMS: atom_id res chain seq x y z
N MET A 1 17.67 -4.74 -8.93
CA MET A 1 16.47 -3.97 -9.26
C MET A 1 16.85 -2.67 -9.95
N VAL A 2 16.09 -2.26 -10.96
CA VAL A 2 16.26 -1.01 -11.71
C VAL A 2 14.97 -0.20 -11.61
N THR A 3 15.06 1.06 -11.19
CA THR A 3 13.94 2.01 -11.22
C THR A 3 14.23 3.07 -12.29
N VAL A 4 13.32 3.21 -13.24
CA VAL A 4 13.36 4.24 -14.27
C VAL A 4 12.46 5.39 -13.80
N LEU A 5 13.01 6.59 -13.70
CA LEU A 5 12.25 7.80 -13.37
C LEU A 5 12.31 8.76 -14.55
N THR A 6 11.15 9.26 -14.97
CA THR A 6 11.06 10.27 -16.04
C THR A 6 9.85 11.16 -15.85
N ASP A 7 9.96 12.39 -16.28
CA ASP A 7 8.90 13.39 -16.35
C ASP A 7 8.37 13.63 -17.77
N GLY A 8 8.90 12.90 -18.75
CA GLY A 8 8.52 13.07 -20.16
C GLY A 8 8.79 11.84 -21.03
N LEU A 9 8.46 11.98 -22.31
CA LEU A 9 8.76 10.96 -23.32
C LEU A 9 10.22 11.04 -23.74
N GLU A 10 10.85 9.85 -23.87
CA GLU A 10 12.13 9.73 -24.56
C GLU A 10 11.92 9.98 -26.06
N ASN A 11 12.56 11.00 -26.58
CA ASN A 11 12.48 11.40 -27.99
C ASN A 11 13.84 11.64 -28.66
N SER A 12 14.95 11.38 -27.96
CA SER A 12 16.31 11.74 -28.39
C SER A 12 17.26 10.56 -28.46
N SER A 13 16.86 9.37 -28.05
CA SER A 13 17.72 8.17 -28.08
C SER A 13 18.10 7.81 -29.50
N ARG A 14 19.43 7.68 -29.75
CA ARG A 14 19.98 7.29 -31.05
C ARG A 14 20.61 5.90 -31.06
N GLN A 15 20.81 5.32 -29.88
CA GLN A 15 21.52 4.04 -29.72
C GLN A 15 20.58 2.85 -29.53
N TRP A 16 19.38 3.08 -28.96
CA TRP A 16 18.44 2.03 -28.63
C TRP A 16 17.03 2.41 -29.07
N THR A 17 16.38 1.50 -29.77
CA THR A 17 14.95 1.60 -30.02
C THR A 17 14.18 1.06 -28.81
N ALA A 18 12.93 1.48 -28.62
CA ALA A 18 12.07 0.96 -27.56
C ALA A 18 11.91 -0.58 -27.66
N TYR A 19 11.88 -1.13 -28.87
CA TYR A 19 11.81 -2.57 -29.11
C TYR A 19 13.08 -3.30 -28.62
N GLU A 20 14.26 -2.78 -28.93
CA GLU A 20 15.53 -3.38 -28.48
C GLU A 20 15.65 -3.31 -26.96
N LEU A 21 15.20 -2.18 -26.36
CA LEU A 21 15.20 -2.01 -24.92
C LEU A 21 14.20 -2.95 -24.24
N SER A 22 12.99 -3.14 -24.78
CA SER A 22 12.03 -4.11 -24.23
C SER A 22 12.58 -5.53 -24.26
N LYS A 23 13.25 -5.93 -25.33
CA LYS A 23 13.92 -7.25 -25.44
C LYS A 23 15.04 -7.43 -24.40
N LEU A 24 15.83 -6.39 -24.18
CA LEU A 24 16.86 -6.41 -23.15
C LEU A 24 16.23 -6.55 -21.74
N ILE A 25 15.16 -5.80 -21.47
CA ILE A 25 14.42 -5.87 -20.21
C ILE A 25 13.86 -7.29 -20.01
N ASP A 26 13.24 -7.89 -21.02
CA ASP A 26 12.71 -9.25 -20.95
C ASP A 26 13.81 -10.27 -20.62
N MET A 27 14.93 -10.20 -21.33
CA MET A 27 16.10 -11.07 -21.08
C MET A 27 16.65 -10.91 -19.66
N LEU A 28 16.69 -9.68 -19.14
CA LEU A 28 17.14 -9.41 -17.78
C LEU A 28 16.12 -9.89 -16.75
N LYS A 29 14.81 -9.77 -17.01
CA LYS A 29 13.75 -10.33 -16.16
C LYS A 29 13.88 -11.86 -16.04
N GLU A 30 14.19 -12.56 -17.12
CA GLU A 30 14.48 -14.01 -17.08
C GLU A 30 15.66 -14.36 -16.16
N LYS A 31 16.65 -13.48 -16.08
CA LYS A 31 17.79 -13.59 -15.16
C LYS A 31 17.49 -13.10 -13.73
N GLY A 32 16.22 -12.82 -13.42
CA GLY A 32 15.77 -12.41 -12.08
C GLY A 32 15.94 -10.93 -11.76
N TRP A 33 16.16 -10.08 -12.77
CA TRP A 33 16.12 -8.63 -12.59
C TRP A 33 14.67 -8.14 -12.45
N SER A 34 14.48 -7.11 -11.64
CA SER A 34 13.20 -6.44 -11.47
C SER A 34 13.29 -5.01 -11.96
N PHE A 35 12.28 -4.58 -12.67
CA PHE A 35 12.18 -3.23 -13.22
C PHE A 35 10.95 -2.54 -12.66
N SER A 36 11.07 -1.25 -12.36
CA SER A 36 9.97 -0.37 -12.02
C SER A 36 10.06 0.92 -12.82
N TYR A 37 8.91 1.49 -13.16
CA TYR A 37 8.80 2.74 -13.89
C TYR A 37 8.01 3.75 -13.09
N MET A 38 8.56 4.94 -12.94
CA MET A 38 7.93 6.08 -12.28
C MET A 38 7.86 7.23 -13.27
N GLY A 39 6.65 7.71 -13.55
CA GLY A 39 6.47 8.80 -14.51
C GLY A 39 5.31 9.71 -14.17
N SER A 40 5.26 10.86 -14.83
CA SER A 40 4.15 11.78 -14.70
C SER A 40 2.99 11.42 -15.65
N ALA A 41 1.78 11.85 -15.28
CA ALA A 41 0.47 11.43 -15.78
C ALA A 41 0.25 11.22 -17.29
N HIS A 42 1.09 11.74 -18.18
CA HIS A 42 0.69 11.82 -19.58
C HIS A 42 0.97 10.57 -20.41
N ASN A 43 1.87 9.68 -20.01
CA ASN A 43 2.25 8.51 -20.84
C ASN A 43 2.82 7.32 -20.07
N VAL A 44 2.63 7.26 -18.74
CA VAL A 44 3.23 6.22 -17.89
C VAL A 44 2.85 4.82 -18.37
N LYS A 45 1.57 4.59 -18.62
CA LYS A 45 1.08 3.29 -19.10
C LYS A 45 1.60 2.96 -20.48
N HIS A 46 1.58 3.91 -21.41
CA HIS A 46 2.07 3.67 -22.77
C HIS A 46 3.55 3.28 -22.78
N VAL A 47 4.39 3.98 -22.02
CA VAL A 47 5.83 3.67 -21.97
C VAL A 47 6.11 2.38 -21.21
N SER A 48 5.41 2.11 -20.12
CA SER A 48 5.57 0.86 -19.38
C SER A 48 5.14 -0.36 -20.20
N ASP A 49 4.03 -0.26 -20.95
CA ASP A 49 3.58 -1.30 -21.86
C ASP A 49 4.60 -1.51 -22.99
N LEU A 50 5.12 -0.42 -23.57
CA LEU A 50 6.13 -0.46 -24.63
C LEU A 50 7.44 -1.13 -24.18
N LEU A 51 7.85 -0.90 -22.94
CA LEU A 51 9.05 -1.46 -22.34
C LEU A 51 8.79 -2.78 -21.59
N ASN A 52 7.56 -3.26 -21.56
CA ASN A 52 7.15 -4.46 -20.83
C ASN A 52 7.51 -4.39 -19.33
N ILE A 53 7.26 -3.24 -18.67
CA ILE A 53 7.50 -3.04 -17.23
C ILE A 53 6.19 -3.08 -16.47
N ASP A 54 6.04 -4.06 -15.56
CA ASP A 54 4.80 -4.30 -14.81
C ASP A 54 4.66 -3.42 -13.57
N ASN A 55 5.79 -3.04 -12.94
CA ASN A 55 5.78 -2.21 -11.74
C ASN A 55 5.78 -0.73 -12.11
N VAL A 56 4.62 -0.11 -12.04
CA VAL A 56 4.41 1.24 -12.52
C VAL A 56 3.85 2.13 -11.43
N VAL A 57 4.39 3.34 -11.28
CA VAL A 57 3.82 4.38 -10.43
C VAL A 57 3.70 5.67 -11.21
N GLU A 58 2.48 6.19 -11.25
CA GLU A 58 2.21 7.53 -11.75
C GLU A 58 2.25 8.52 -10.59
N PHE A 59 2.93 9.65 -10.75
CA PHE A 59 2.95 10.73 -9.77
C PHE A 59 2.33 12.01 -10.34
N SER A 60 1.67 12.78 -9.47
CA SER A 60 1.21 14.12 -9.80
C SER A 60 2.37 15.12 -9.67
N HIS A 61 2.33 16.18 -10.49
CA HIS A 61 3.37 17.24 -10.48
C HIS A 61 3.29 18.16 -9.26
N ASP A 62 2.31 18.00 -8.38
CA ASP A 62 2.25 18.74 -7.13
C ASP A 62 3.25 18.18 -6.11
N GLN A 63 3.66 19.02 -5.18
CA GLN A 63 4.66 18.67 -4.17
C GLN A 63 4.20 17.49 -3.30
N LEU A 64 2.90 17.42 -2.98
CA LEU A 64 2.34 16.35 -2.15
C LEU A 64 2.42 15.00 -2.86
N GLY A 65 2.07 14.95 -4.14
CA GLY A 65 2.15 13.72 -4.94
C GLY A 65 3.57 13.24 -5.14
N ALA A 66 4.51 14.16 -5.40
CA ALA A 66 5.92 13.84 -5.52
C ALA A 66 6.48 13.24 -4.21
N ASP A 67 6.25 13.90 -3.07
CA ASP A 67 6.71 13.43 -1.76
C ASP A 67 6.11 12.06 -1.41
N SER A 68 4.82 11.87 -1.66
CA SER A 68 4.13 10.61 -1.40
C SER A 68 4.67 9.48 -2.27
N THR A 69 4.97 9.76 -3.52
CA THR A 69 5.54 8.78 -4.46
C THR A 69 6.94 8.35 -4.04
N TRP A 70 7.80 9.31 -3.65
CA TRP A 70 9.14 8.99 -3.15
C TRP A 70 9.13 8.19 -1.84
N LYS A 71 8.24 8.52 -0.90
CA LYS A 71 8.07 7.75 0.33
C LYS A 71 7.65 6.31 0.04
N ARG A 72 6.68 6.12 -0.86
CA ARG A 72 6.23 4.80 -1.27
C ARG A 72 7.33 4.01 -1.97
N GLU A 73 8.05 4.63 -2.92
CA GLU A 73 9.14 3.97 -3.63
C GLU A 73 10.22 3.49 -2.64
N ARG A 74 10.63 4.35 -1.71
CA ARG A 74 11.60 3.99 -0.68
C ARG A 74 11.12 2.83 0.20
N ALA A 75 9.86 2.86 0.65
CA ALA A 75 9.29 1.79 1.46
C ALA A 75 9.21 0.46 0.68
N SER A 76 8.71 0.48 -0.55
CA SER A 76 8.65 -0.71 -1.41
C SER A 76 10.03 -1.28 -1.70
N ARG A 77 11.03 -0.43 -1.92
CA ARG A 77 12.43 -0.84 -2.12
C ARG A 77 13.01 -1.52 -0.88
N MET A 78 12.80 -0.94 0.30
CA MET A 78 13.26 -1.54 1.56
C MET A 78 12.60 -2.89 1.82
N ALA A 79 11.27 -2.99 1.62
CA ALA A 79 10.53 -4.23 1.76
C ALA A 79 11.01 -5.30 0.75
N TYR A 80 11.23 -4.91 -0.51
CA TYR A 80 11.79 -5.80 -1.53
C TYR A 80 13.16 -6.36 -1.13
N TYR A 81 14.08 -5.51 -0.69
CA TYR A 81 15.40 -5.97 -0.25
C TYR A 81 15.29 -6.86 0.98
N GLY A 82 14.45 -6.54 1.96
CA GLY A 82 14.22 -7.40 3.11
C GLY A 82 13.66 -8.79 2.74
N LYS A 83 12.77 -8.87 1.73
CA LYS A 83 12.30 -10.14 1.16
C LYS A 83 13.42 -10.89 0.44
N MET A 84 14.27 -10.17 -0.31
CA MET A 84 15.40 -10.75 -1.02
C MET A 84 16.47 -11.31 -0.08
N ASP A 85 16.82 -10.58 0.99
CA ASP A 85 17.78 -11.03 2.00
C ASP A 85 17.30 -12.33 2.67
N LYS A 86 16.01 -12.40 3.05
CA LYS A 86 15.41 -13.63 3.57
C LYS A 86 15.42 -14.77 2.54
N LEU A 87 15.18 -14.48 1.27
CA LEU A 87 15.23 -15.48 0.21
C LEU A 87 16.64 -16.04 0.03
N TYR A 88 17.65 -15.15 0.04
CA TYR A 88 19.05 -15.58 -0.09
C TYR A 88 19.53 -16.36 1.12
N SER A 89 19.08 -16.05 2.33
CA SER A 89 19.42 -16.84 3.52
C SER A 89 18.86 -18.28 3.48
N LEU A 90 17.82 -18.51 2.66
CA LEU A 90 17.20 -19.81 2.45
C LEU A 90 17.67 -20.52 1.16
N SER A 91 18.55 -19.88 0.39
CA SER A 91 18.91 -20.33 -0.97
C SER A 91 19.57 -21.71 -1.02
N GLU A 92 20.31 -22.10 0.01
CA GLU A 92 20.97 -23.42 0.09
C GLU A 92 19.95 -24.59 0.15
N SER A 93 18.73 -24.32 0.60
CA SER A 93 17.65 -25.32 0.71
C SER A 93 16.65 -25.29 -0.42
N MET A 94 16.84 -24.43 -1.43
CA MET A 94 15.88 -24.16 -2.50
C MET A 94 16.42 -24.52 -3.88
N SER A 95 15.54 -24.98 -4.77
CA SER A 95 15.88 -25.13 -6.18
C SER A 95 15.98 -23.78 -6.89
N GLU A 96 16.77 -23.73 -7.97
CA GLU A 96 16.90 -22.51 -8.79
C GLU A 96 15.55 -22.03 -9.36
N SER A 97 14.70 -22.94 -9.79
CA SER A 97 13.36 -22.63 -10.30
C SER A 97 12.46 -22.01 -9.23
N GLU A 98 12.53 -22.50 -8.00
CA GLU A 98 11.78 -21.95 -6.88
C GLU A 98 12.29 -20.56 -6.51
N MET A 99 13.60 -20.34 -6.51
CA MET A 99 14.19 -19.04 -6.28
C MET A 99 13.74 -18.01 -7.34
N VAL A 100 13.79 -18.38 -8.62
CA VAL A 100 13.32 -17.52 -9.73
C VAL A 100 11.83 -17.21 -9.58
N SER A 101 11.01 -18.18 -9.25
CA SER A 101 9.57 -18.00 -9.02
C SER A 101 9.29 -17.00 -7.89
N ARG A 102 10.01 -17.11 -6.77
CA ARG A 102 9.85 -16.20 -5.62
C ARG A 102 10.32 -14.78 -5.96
N LYS A 103 11.44 -14.64 -6.67
CA LYS A 103 11.92 -13.33 -7.15
C LYS A 103 10.90 -12.65 -8.05
N LYS A 104 10.31 -13.38 -9.01
CA LYS A 104 9.24 -12.85 -9.90
C LYS A 104 8.04 -12.38 -9.08
N ARG A 105 7.58 -13.18 -8.11
CA ARG A 105 6.48 -12.78 -7.23
C ARG A 105 6.79 -11.50 -6.43
N PHE A 106 8.00 -11.39 -5.84
CA PHE A 106 8.39 -10.20 -5.10
C PHE A 106 8.47 -8.96 -5.99
N ALA A 107 8.87 -9.13 -7.26
CA ALA A 107 8.86 -8.05 -8.23
C ALA A 107 7.44 -7.59 -8.58
N GLN A 108 6.50 -8.52 -8.76
CA GLN A 108 5.08 -8.21 -9.01
C GLN A 108 4.41 -7.53 -7.81
N GLU A 109 4.82 -7.88 -6.60
CA GLU A 109 4.32 -7.28 -5.36
C GLU A 109 4.99 -5.95 -5.01
N TYR A 110 5.97 -5.47 -5.78
CA TYR A 110 6.80 -4.32 -5.42
C TYR A 110 6.01 -3.03 -5.19
N TYR A 111 5.10 -2.72 -6.10
CA TYR A 111 4.14 -1.64 -5.95
C TYR A 111 2.72 -2.18 -5.74
N GLY A 112 2.60 -3.41 -5.29
CA GLY A 112 1.31 -4.07 -5.10
C GLY A 112 0.30 -3.15 -4.41
N PRO A 113 -0.96 -3.17 -4.84
CA PRO A 113 -1.99 -2.31 -4.29
C PRO A 113 -2.24 -2.69 -2.83
N ARG A 114 -1.84 -1.81 -1.92
CA ARG A 114 -2.21 -1.92 -0.50
C ARG A 114 -3.58 -1.28 -0.28
N VAL A 115 -4.54 -1.68 -1.11
CA VAL A 115 -5.92 -1.21 -1.04
C VAL A 115 -6.74 -2.16 -0.19
N THR A 116 -7.42 -1.60 0.80
CA THR A 116 -8.39 -2.35 1.59
C THR A 116 -9.51 -2.87 0.68
N PRO A 117 -9.81 -4.20 0.69
CA PRO A 117 -10.94 -4.74 -0.06
C PRO A 117 -12.26 -4.03 0.28
N GLY A 118 -13.07 -3.75 -0.73
CA GLY A 118 -14.33 -3.03 -0.55
C GLY A 118 -15.36 -3.79 0.31
N ASN A 119 -15.29 -5.13 0.30
CA ASN A 119 -16.14 -5.99 1.14
C ASN A 119 -15.24 -7.02 1.86
N ILE A 120 -15.15 -6.90 3.19
CA ILE A 120 -14.37 -7.83 4.03
C ILE A 120 -15.36 -8.71 4.80
N GLU A 121 -15.60 -9.92 4.31
CA GLU A 121 -16.48 -10.89 4.96
C GLU A 121 -15.76 -11.82 5.94
N ALA A 122 -14.48 -12.07 5.69
CA ALA A 122 -13.60 -12.90 6.52
C ALA A 122 -12.18 -12.33 6.51
N LEU A 123 -11.40 -12.70 7.52
CA LEU A 123 -9.99 -12.33 7.65
C LEU A 123 -9.13 -13.60 7.62
N GLY A 124 -7.99 -13.53 6.95
CA GLY A 124 -6.93 -14.54 7.01
C GLY A 124 -6.14 -14.50 8.32
N ALA A 125 -5.22 -15.42 8.54
CA ALA A 125 -4.32 -15.39 9.68
C ALA A 125 -3.47 -14.09 9.68
N GLY A 126 -3.31 -13.45 10.84
CA GLY A 126 -2.53 -12.21 10.97
C GLY A 126 -3.20 -10.97 10.37
N GLN A 127 -4.47 -11.04 9.94
CA GLN A 127 -5.19 -9.89 9.42
C GLN A 127 -6.11 -9.27 10.47
N VAL A 128 -6.15 -7.94 10.51
CA VAL A 128 -6.92 -7.13 11.46
C VAL A 128 -7.78 -6.11 10.70
N PHE A 129 -9.05 -6.04 11.06
CA PHE A 129 -10.03 -5.11 10.51
C PHE A 129 -10.00 -3.80 11.30
N VAL A 130 -9.63 -2.69 10.67
CA VAL A 130 -9.57 -1.38 11.33
C VAL A 130 -10.83 -0.57 11.00
N PHE A 131 -11.54 -0.15 12.04
CA PHE A 131 -12.85 0.48 11.90
C PHE A 131 -12.99 1.75 12.73
N GLY A 132 -13.90 2.64 12.28
CA GLY A 132 -14.28 3.84 13.00
C GLY A 132 -15.21 3.53 14.18
N SER A 133 -14.87 4.06 15.33
CA SER A 133 -15.61 3.93 16.57
C SER A 133 -15.93 5.32 17.17
N ASN A 134 -16.37 5.35 18.41
CA ASN A 134 -16.47 6.52 19.27
C ASN A 134 -15.77 6.24 20.61
N ALA A 135 -15.49 7.26 21.39
CA ALA A 135 -14.78 7.12 22.66
C ALA A 135 -15.47 6.16 23.66
N LEU A 136 -16.80 6.01 23.57
CA LEU A 136 -17.58 5.13 24.44
C LEU A 136 -17.61 3.67 23.95
N GLY A 137 -17.08 3.38 22.75
CA GLY A 137 -17.07 2.03 22.20
C GLY A 137 -18.46 1.49 21.84
N HIS A 138 -19.38 2.35 21.39
CA HIS A 138 -20.70 1.94 20.94
C HIS A 138 -20.62 1.45 19.48
N HIS A 139 -20.55 0.12 19.28
CA HIS A 139 -20.33 -0.52 17.98
C HIS A 139 -21.65 -0.99 17.34
N GLN A 140 -22.63 -0.08 17.18
CA GLN A 140 -23.99 -0.42 16.75
C GLN A 140 -24.26 -0.28 15.25
N GLY A 141 -23.37 0.33 14.46
CA GLY A 141 -23.62 0.60 13.06
C GLY A 141 -22.43 0.40 12.14
N GLY A 142 -22.67 0.18 10.86
CA GLY A 142 -21.68 0.12 9.80
C GLY A 142 -20.53 -0.86 10.06
N ALA A 143 -19.31 -0.41 9.83
CA ALA A 143 -18.11 -1.21 10.04
C ALA A 143 -17.91 -1.64 11.51
N ALA A 144 -18.34 -0.82 12.48
CA ALA A 144 -18.26 -1.14 13.89
C ALA A 144 -19.17 -2.33 14.27
N ALA A 145 -20.40 -2.37 13.75
CA ALA A 145 -21.30 -3.52 13.96
C ALA A 145 -20.76 -4.80 13.30
N LEU A 146 -20.12 -4.69 12.14
CA LEU A 146 -19.46 -5.83 11.49
C LEU A 146 -18.27 -6.33 12.34
N ALA A 147 -17.46 -5.42 12.86
CA ALA A 147 -16.33 -5.74 13.73
C ALA A 147 -16.81 -6.47 15.01
N LEU A 148 -17.88 -5.98 15.63
CA LEU A 148 -18.51 -6.60 16.80
C LEU A 148 -19.00 -8.02 16.49
N LYS A 149 -19.70 -8.19 15.35
CA LYS A 149 -20.31 -9.47 14.96
C LYS A 149 -19.29 -10.52 14.52
N LYS A 150 -18.24 -10.13 13.80
CA LYS A 150 -17.36 -11.09 13.09
C LYS A 150 -15.90 -11.07 13.55
N PHE A 151 -15.40 -9.96 14.06
CA PHE A 151 -13.95 -9.76 14.25
C PHE A 151 -13.55 -9.50 15.69
N GLY A 152 -14.45 -9.69 16.64
CA GLY A 152 -14.14 -9.68 18.08
C GLY A 152 -13.98 -8.29 18.67
N ALA A 153 -14.60 -7.26 18.06
CA ALA A 153 -14.72 -5.96 18.71
C ALA A 153 -15.54 -6.08 20.01
N VAL A 154 -15.25 -5.22 20.97
CA VAL A 154 -15.81 -5.26 22.33
C VAL A 154 -16.60 -3.98 22.59
N MET A 155 -17.87 -4.13 23.02
CA MET A 155 -18.68 -2.99 23.47
C MET A 155 -18.02 -2.31 24.65
N GLY A 156 -17.99 -0.98 24.62
CA GLY A 156 -17.35 -0.19 25.66
C GLY A 156 -15.85 0.07 25.45
N GLN A 157 -15.22 -0.56 24.44
CA GLN A 157 -13.82 -0.31 24.09
C GLN A 157 -13.76 0.52 22.79
N GLY A 158 -13.61 1.83 22.92
CA GLY A 158 -13.63 2.77 21.77
C GLY A 158 -12.35 2.84 20.96
N GLU A 159 -11.23 2.32 21.46
CA GLU A 159 -9.93 2.41 20.79
C GLU A 159 -9.07 1.15 21.01
N GLY A 160 -8.19 0.88 20.07
CA GLY A 160 -7.16 -0.14 20.16
C GLY A 160 -7.57 -1.52 19.63
N LEU A 161 -6.64 -2.47 19.77
CA LEU A 161 -6.82 -3.84 19.31
C LEU A 161 -7.81 -4.59 20.19
N GLN A 162 -8.75 -5.29 19.55
CA GLN A 162 -9.79 -6.11 20.20
C GLN A 162 -10.11 -7.30 19.29
N GLY A 163 -9.75 -8.48 19.73
CA GLY A 163 -9.82 -9.69 18.92
C GLY A 163 -9.03 -9.53 17.61
N ARG A 164 -9.71 -9.63 16.47
CA ARG A 164 -9.16 -9.41 15.13
C ARG A 164 -9.63 -8.09 14.52
N SER A 165 -9.90 -7.11 15.36
CA SER A 165 -10.27 -5.75 14.95
C SER A 165 -9.51 -4.70 15.73
N TYR A 166 -9.40 -3.49 15.16
CA TYR A 166 -8.77 -2.33 15.79
C TYR A 166 -9.72 -1.14 15.66
N ALA A 167 -10.12 -0.57 16.79
CA ALA A 167 -11.02 0.56 16.84
C ALA A 167 -10.26 1.90 16.83
N ILE A 168 -10.75 2.87 16.07
CA ILE A 168 -10.25 4.25 16.06
C ILE A 168 -11.45 5.18 16.30
N PRO A 169 -11.47 6.01 17.39
CA PRO A 169 -12.54 6.96 17.60
C PRO A 169 -12.57 8.03 16.52
N THR A 170 -13.72 8.22 15.88
CA THR A 170 -13.91 9.10 14.73
C THR A 170 -14.99 10.14 14.93
N THR A 171 -15.87 9.98 15.91
CA THR A 171 -17.01 10.90 16.15
C THR A 171 -16.72 12.01 17.16
N ASP A 172 -15.56 11.94 17.80
CA ASP A 172 -15.18 12.85 18.92
C ASP A 172 -14.35 14.05 18.44
N GLY A 173 -14.37 14.32 17.13
CA GLY A 173 -13.69 15.43 16.47
C GLY A 173 -12.36 15.04 15.83
N LEU A 174 -11.95 15.81 14.81
CA LEU A 174 -10.70 15.58 14.08
C LEU A 174 -9.43 15.57 14.96
N PRO A 175 -9.30 16.43 16.01
CA PRO A 175 -8.12 16.37 16.88
C PRO A 175 -8.02 15.04 17.61
N VAL A 176 -9.12 14.51 18.13
CA VAL A 176 -9.15 13.20 18.81
C VAL A 176 -8.82 12.09 17.83
N MET A 177 -9.44 12.10 16.64
CA MET A 177 -9.15 11.14 15.58
C MET A 177 -7.66 11.17 15.18
N ARG A 178 -7.06 12.35 15.04
CA ARG A 178 -5.64 12.51 14.70
C ARG A 178 -4.73 11.78 15.68
N GLU A 179 -4.93 11.99 16.96
CA GLU A 179 -4.12 11.35 17.99
C GLU A 179 -4.34 9.83 18.03
N ALA A 180 -5.58 9.38 17.83
CA ALA A 180 -5.87 7.95 17.76
C ALA A 180 -5.27 7.28 16.52
N VAL A 181 -5.30 7.94 15.35
CA VAL A 181 -4.63 7.46 14.13
C VAL A 181 -3.12 7.40 14.33
N LYS A 182 -2.51 8.37 15.00
CA LYS A 182 -1.09 8.35 15.32
C LYS A 182 -0.73 7.14 16.18
N ARG A 183 -1.51 6.86 17.24
CA ARG A 183 -1.32 5.65 18.08
C ARG A 183 -1.49 4.35 17.27
N PHE A 184 -2.46 4.31 16.35
CA PHE A 184 -2.63 3.19 15.43
C PHE A 184 -1.40 2.98 14.55
N ILE A 185 -0.86 4.05 13.95
CA ILE A 185 0.34 4.01 13.10
C ILE A 185 1.55 3.47 13.88
N ASP A 186 1.74 3.96 15.11
CA ASP A 186 2.80 3.48 16.01
C ASP A 186 2.61 2.00 16.37
N PHE A 187 1.37 1.57 16.56
CA PHE A 187 1.04 0.17 16.80
C PHE A 187 1.33 -0.69 15.57
N ALA A 188 0.90 -0.27 14.39
CA ALA A 188 1.15 -0.99 13.14
C ALA A 188 2.65 -1.11 12.83
N ARG A 189 3.43 -0.06 13.11
CA ARG A 189 4.89 -0.05 12.94
C ARG A 189 5.60 -1.06 13.85
N LYS A 190 5.08 -1.27 15.06
CA LYS A 190 5.62 -2.22 16.03
C LYS A 190 5.21 -3.68 15.78
N ASN A 191 4.19 -3.90 14.93
CA ASN A 191 3.64 -5.22 14.62
C ASN A 191 3.64 -5.46 13.09
N PRO A 192 4.82 -5.52 12.45
CA PRO A 192 4.92 -5.64 11.00
C PRO A 192 4.40 -6.99 10.45
N GLU A 193 4.23 -7.99 11.31
CA GLU A 193 3.66 -9.30 10.97
C GLU A 193 2.13 -9.29 10.83
N ILE A 194 1.47 -8.24 11.36
CA ILE A 194 0.02 -8.07 11.27
C ILE A 194 -0.32 -7.21 10.07
N THR A 195 -1.26 -7.66 9.24
CA THR A 195 -1.82 -6.87 8.14
C THR A 195 -3.08 -6.14 8.60
N PHE A 196 -3.10 -4.83 8.45
CA PHE A 196 -4.22 -3.97 8.85
C PHE A 196 -5.03 -3.52 7.64
N PHE A 197 -6.32 -3.87 7.60
CA PHE A 197 -7.26 -3.38 6.59
C PHE A 197 -8.06 -2.21 7.15
N VAL A 198 -7.65 -1.00 6.83
CA VAL A 198 -8.33 0.23 7.27
C VAL A 198 -9.54 0.47 6.38
N THR A 199 -10.73 0.57 6.99
CA THR A 199 -11.96 0.98 6.29
C THR A 199 -11.98 2.49 6.07
N ALA A 200 -12.95 3.02 5.32
CA ALA A 200 -13.12 4.47 5.13
C ALA A 200 -13.62 5.14 6.42
N ILE A 201 -12.81 5.03 7.49
CA ILE A 201 -13.15 5.54 8.82
C ILE A 201 -13.43 7.04 8.80
N GLY A 202 -14.37 7.45 9.60
CA GLY A 202 -14.79 8.85 9.66
C GLY A 202 -15.64 9.34 8.46
N CYS A 203 -15.63 8.61 7.33
CA CYS A 203 -16.33 9.03 6.11
C CYS A 203 -17.79 8.56 6.03
N GLY A 204 -18.30 7.89 7.06
CA GLY A 204 -19.70 7.51 7.20
C GLY A 204 -20.42 8.41 8.20
N ASN A 205 -20.92 7.82 9.30
CA ASN A 205 -21.72 8.51 10.32
C ASN A 205 -21.03 9.72 10.98
N ALA A 206 -19.70 9.76 10.98
CA ALA A 206 -18.95 10.90 11.52
C ALA A 206 -18.93 12.12 10.56
N GLY A 207 -19.34 11.94 9.29
CA GLY A 207 -19.58 13.02 8.33
C GLY A 207 -18.32 13.67 7.74
N TYR A 208 -17.13 13.11 7.92
CA TYR A 208 -15.91 13.63 7.30
C TYR A 208 -15.76 13.16 5.86
N THR A 209 -15.01 13.92 5.09
CA THR A 209 -14.62 13.55 3.73
C THR A 209 -13.26 12.84 3.70
N PRO A 210 -12.96 12.05 2.66
CA PRO A 210 -11.62 11.49 2.47
C PRO A 210 -10.50 12.55 2.49
N ASN A 211 -10.74 13.76 1.96
CA ASN A 211 -9.77 14.87 1.99
C ASN A 211 -9.42 15.33 3.41
N GLN A 212 -10.32 15.16 4.37
CA GLN A 212 -10.07 15.53 5.77
C GLN A 212 -9.37 14.40 6.54
N VAL A 213 -9.69 13.15 6.22
CA VAL A 213 -9.23 11.98 6.99
C VAL A 213 -7.94 11.39 6.44
N ALA A 214 -7.83 11.22 5.12
CA ALA A 214 -6.68 10.55 4.51
C ALA A 214 -5.32 11.19 4.88
N PRO A 215 -5.16 12.52 4.99
CA PRO A 215 -3.90 13.12 5.42
C PRO A 215 -3.41 12.65 6.79
N LEU A 216 -4.30 12.20 7.68
CA LEU A 216 -3.93 11.65 8.99
C LEU A 216 -3.15 10.33 8.85
N PHE A 217 -3.34 9.61 7.74
CA PHE A 217 -2.70 8.33 7.42
C PHE A 217 -1.46 8.48 6.51
N SER A 218 -0.93 9.68 6.31
CA SER A 218 0.19 9.91 5.39
C SER A 218 1.44 9.07 5.73
N GLU A 219 1.71 8.81 6.99
CA GLU A 219 2.81 7.94 7.42
C GLU A 219 2.59 6.46 7.06
N CYS A 220 1.34 6.03 6.80
CA CYS A 220 1.06 4.66 6.35
C CYS A 220 1.59 4.38 4.94
N ILE A 221 1.97 5.41 4.17
CA ILE A 221 2.65 5.25 2.88
C ILE A 221 3.93 4.41 3.04
N GLU A 222 4.61 4.54 4.17
CA GLU A 222 5.86 3.83 4.49
C GLU A 222 5.64 2.47 5.20
N LEU A 223 4.39 2.09 5.52
CA LEU A 223 4.08 0.85 6.23
C LEU A 223 3.50 -0.20 5.29
N GLU A 224 4.27 -1.24 4.99
CA GLU A 224 3.88 -2.31 4.07
C GLU A 224 2.72 -3.18 4.58
N ASN A 225 2.45 -3.15 5.87
CA ASN A 225 1.42 -3.92 6.53
C ASN A 225 0.09 -3.16 6.72
N VAL A 226 -0.02 -1.91 6.25
CA VAL A 226 -1.26 -1.12 6.34
C VAL A 226 -1.87 -0.91 4.97
N TYR A 227 -3.11 -1.35 4.82
CA TYR A 227 -3.96 -1.20 3.64
C TYR A 227 -4.96 -0.09 3.90
N LEU A 228 -5.07 0.85 2.97
CA LEU A 228 -6.01 1.97 3.05
C LEU A 228 -7.08 1.88 1.96
N PRO A 229 -8.25 2.51 2.13
CA PRO A 229 -9.22 2.65 1.06
C PRO A 229 -8.63 3.33 -0.19
N SER A 230 -9.13 2.97 -1.37
CA SER A 230 -8.66 3.55 -2.64
C SER A 230 -8.79 5.08 -2.66
N GLU A 231 -9.85 5.61 -2.04
CA GLU A 231 -10.10 7.06 -1.92
C GLU A 231 -9.02 7.75 -1.07
N PHE A 232 -8.51 7.08 -0.03
CA PHE A 232 -7.44 7.66 0.79
C PHE A 232 -6.13 7.71 0.00
N TRP A 233 -5.81 6.67 -0.76
CA TRP A 233 -4.64 6.67 -1.62
C TRP A 233 -4.70 7.78 -2.68
N LYS A 234 -5.86 8.03 -3.27
CA LYS A 234 -6.06 9.13 -4.24
C LYS A 234 -5.75 10.50 -3.61
N VAL A 235 -6.26 10.74 -2.40
CA VAL A 235 -6.01 12.00 -1.65
C VAL A 235 -4.53 12.14 -1.28
N LEU A 236 -3.86 11.02 -0.96
CA LEU A 236 -2.44 11.01 -0.64
C LEU A 236 -1.53 11.14 -1.89
N GLY A 237 -2.11 11.40 -3.07
CA GLY A 237 -1.38 11.62 -4.32
C GLY A 237 -0.87 10.34 -5.00
N LEU A 238 -1.38 9.17 -4.59
CA LEU A 238 -1.04 7.89 -5.20
C LEU A 238 -2.22 7.40 -6.03
N ARG A 239 -2.10 7.51 -7.34
CA ARG A 239 -3.07 6.91 -8.26
C ARG A 239 -2.83 5.40 -8.31
N MET A 240 -3.86 4.64 -7.94
CA MET A 240 -3.91 3.21 -8.07
C MET A 240 -4.78 2.92 -9.29
N GLU A 241 -4.19 2.55 -10.40
CA GLU A 241 -4.95 1.95 -11.50
C GLU A 241 -5.14 0.45 -11.20
N PHE A 242 -6.39 0.02 -11.28
CA PHE A 242 -6.81 -1.39 -11.15
C PHE A 242 -7.11 -1.95 -12.52
#